data_8b3a8ab8b1a7c3d89b9f66c9716ae5b7
#
_entry.id   8b3a8ab8b1a7c3d89b9f66c9716ae5b7
#
_cell.length_a   1.000
_cell.length_b   1.000
_cell.length_c   1.000
_cell.angle_alpha   90.00
_cell.angle_beta   90.00
_cell.angle_gamma   90.00
#
_symmetry.space_group_name_H-M   'P 1'
#
loop_
_entity.id
_entity.type
_entity.pdbx_description
1 polymer ?
#
loop_
_entity_poly.entity_id
_entity_poly.type
_entity_poly.pdbx_seq_one_letter_code
_entity_poly.pdbx_strand_id
1 'polypeptide(L)'
;LILATLGMILVLFFIFRHPLGVIAPLFVVAFSSIWTFGMMASLGLTMTLLSSILPAFITCVGVGDSIHLMSVYRDRRARGHSNHDSITYAMGSVGMPIVYTSLTTMMGLLSFQMSSLDAISEMGASGAFGVFMAMAFSLVLLPIALSFNKRSTFGLKERKDEASRDRVDRVLDWVNGLSRPTEGPRPALRRFVTLSAGVAILVLSIIGISRLTVSHDPIAWVPTD
;
A
#
# COMPACT_ATOMS: atom_id res chain seq x y z
N LEU A 1 11.73 -4.49 11.87
CA LEU A 1 11.97 -4.15 10.46
C LEU A 1 12.26 -5.39 9.62
N ILE A 2 13.27 -6.19 9.96
CA ILE A 2 13.68 -7.40 9.20
C ILE A 2 12.52 -8.37 8.98
N LEU A 3 11.75 -8.68 10.02
CA LEU A 3 10.61 -9.59 9.94
C LEU A 3 9.51 -9.04 9.01
N ALA A 4 9.23 -7.74 9.08
CA ALA A 4 8.26 -7.07 8.21
C ALA A 4 8.72 -7.09 6.74
N THR A 5 10.00 -6.80 6.49
CA THR A 5 10.58 -6.85 5.13
C THR A 5 10.54 -8.28 4.57
N LEU A 6 10.86 -9.28 5.40
CA LEU A 6 10.81 -10.68 4.98
C LEU A 6 9.38 -11.12 4.66
N GLY A 7 8.41 -10.74 5.49
CA GLY A 7 6.99 -10.99 5.25
C GLY A 7 6.52 -10.33 3.96
N MET A 8 6.94 -9.09 3.70
CA MET A 8 6.62 -8.37 2.46
C MET A 8 7.20 -9.08 1.22
N ILE A 9 8.47 -9.50 1.27
CA ILE A 9 9.12 -10.25 0.18
C ILE A 9 8.35 -11.54 -0.09
N LEU A 10 7.94 -12.25 0.95
CA LEU A 10 7.17 -13.47 0.84
C LEU A 10 5.80 -13.22 0.20
N VAL A 11 5.10 -12.18 0.61
CA VAL A 11 3.80 -11.78 0.04
C VAL A 11 3.96 -11.41 -1.43
N LEU A 12 4.94 -10.57 -1.78
CA LEU A 12 5.20 -10.19 -3.17
C LEU A 12 5.55 -11.39 -4.03
N PHE A 13 6.38 -12.31 -3.51
CA PHE A 13 6.73 -13.54 -4.21
C PHE A 13 5.49 -14.43 -4.44
N PHE A 14 4.62 -14.53 -3.46
CA PHE A 14 3.40 -15.33 -3.57
C PHE A 14 2.40 -14.72 -4.57
N ILE A 15 2.29 -13.36 -4.59
CA ILE A 15 1.38 -12.65 -5.50
C ILE A 15 1.89 -12.71 -6.94
N PHE A 16 3.16 -12.38 -7.16
CA PHE A 16 3.68 -12.22 -8.52
C PHE A 16 4.35 -13.47 -9.08
N ARG A 17 4.81 -14.38 -8.23
CA ARG A 17 5.48 -15.64 -8.61
C ARG A 17 6.57 -15.45 -9.68
N HIS A 18 7.16 -14.26 -9.73
CA HIS A 18 8.19 -13.87 -10.70
C HIS A 18 9.22 -12.97 -10.01
N PRO A 19 10.52 -13.14 -10.24
CA PRO A 19 11.56 -12.38 -9.55
C PRO A 19 11.45 -10.88 -9.77
N LEU A 20 11.10 -10.41 -10.97
CA LEU A 20 10.86 -8.98 -11.22
C LEU A 20 9.71 -8.41 -10.36
N GLY A 21 8.72 -9.23 -10.01
CA GLY A 21 7.62 -8.84 -9.16
C GLY A 21 8.02 -8.55 -7.70
N VAL A 22 9.20 -9.03 -7.31
CA VAL A 22 9.78 -8.79 -5.96
C VAL A 22 10.88 -7.75 -6.04
N ILE A 23 11.78 -7.90 -7.01
CA ILE A 23 12.98 -7.07 -7.15
C ILE A 23 12.61 -5.61 -7.46
N ALA A 24 11.68 -5.37 -8.38
CA ALA A 24 11.34 -4.01 -8.80
C ALA A 24 10.73 -3.16 -7.66
N PRO A 25 9.74 -3.63 -6.87
CA PRO A 25 9.28 -2.90 -5.69
C PRO A 25 10.35 -2.69 -4.63
N LEU A 26 11.24 -3.68 -4.42
CA LEU A 26 12.35 -3.55 -3.47
C LEU A 26 13.33 -2.43 -3.89
N PHE A 27 13.62 -2.30 -5.17
CA PHE A 27 14.43 -1.18 -5.67
C PHE A 27 13.74 0.17 -5.41
N VAL A 28 12.44 0.29 -5.67
CA VAL A 28 11.69 1.51 -5.37
C VAL A 28 11.83 1.88 -3.90
N VAL A 29 11.60 0.94 -2.99
CA VAL A 29 11.70 1.16 -1.55
C VAL A 29 13.12 1.53 -1.12
N ALA A 30 14.13 0.80 -1.64
CA ALA A 30 15.53 1.03 -1.30
C ALA A 30 15.97 2.44 -1.73
N PHE A 31 15.71 2.82 -2.97
CA PHE A 31 16.06 4.16 -3.47
C PHE A 31 15.31 5.26 -2.73
N SER A 32 14.01 5.09 -2.50
CA SER A 32 13.21 6.08 -1.73
C SER A 32 13.74 6.25 -0.31
N SER A 33 14.10 5.16 0.36
CA SER A 33 14.68 5.21 1.70
C SER A 33 16.04 5.89 1.70
N ILE A 34 16.94 5.52 0.77
CA ILE A 34 18.27 6.12 0.66
C ILE A 34 18.17 7.64 0.46
N TRP A 35 17.29 8.08 -0.45
CA TRP A 35 17.09 9.50 -0.70
C TRP A 35 16.49 10.23 0.50
N THR A 36 15.54 9.61 1.21
CA THR A 36 14.91 10.21 2.40
C THR A 36 15.92 10.36 3.52
N PHE A 37 16.68 9.32 3.85
CA PHE A 37 17.70 9.40 4.89
C PHE A 37 18.88 10.28 4.48
N GLY A 38 19.23 10.30 3.18
CA GLY A 38 20.23 11.22 2.64
C GLY A 38 19.82 12.68 2.80
N MET A 39 18.57 12.99 2.54
CA MET A 39 18.02 14.34 2.76
C MET A 39 18.03 14.71 4.25
N MET A 40 17.57 13.80 5.14
CA MET A 40 17.62 14.02 6.59
C MET A 40 19.04 14.31 7.06
N ALA A 41 20.02 13.52 6.61
CA ALA A 41 21.42 13.71 6.96
C ALA A 41 21.98 15.03 6.44
N SER A 42 21.63 15.44 5.22
CA SER A 42 22.09 16.69 4.62
C SER A 42 21.54 17.93 5.32
N LEU A 43 20.35 17.83 5.91
CA LEU A 43 19.71 18.90 6.68
C LEU A 43 20.08 18.86 8.17
N GLY A 44 20.90 17.91 8.60
CA GLY A 44 21.30 17.76 10.00
C GLY A 44 20.15 17.32 10.92
N LEU A 45 19.08 16.70 10.36
CA LEU A 45 17.96 16.23 11.15
C LEU A 45 18.35 15.02 11.98
N THR A 46 17.92 14.99 13.24
CA THR A 46 18.25 13.89 14.17
C THR A 46 17.30 12.71 14.01
N MET A 47 17.85 11.51 14.08
CA MET A 47 17.01 10.30 14.14
C MET A 47 16.40 10.17 15.54
N THR A 48 15.10 10.37 15.62
CA THR A 48 14.29 10.18 16.83
C THR A 48 13.59 8.81 16.80
N LEU A 49 12.98 8.41 17.91
CA LEU A 49 12.14 7.21 17.97
C LEU A 49 10.99 7.29 16.96
N LEU A 50 10.44 8.49 16.73
CA LEU A 50 9.39 8.71 15.73
C LEU A 50 9.91 8.52 14.31
N SER A 51 11.11 9.00 14.00
CA SER A 51 11.74 8.83 12.68
C SER A 51 12.05 7.35 12.36
N SER A 52 12.16 6.47 13.37
CA SER A 52 12.38 5.04 13.16
C SER A 52 11.21 4.32 12.47
N ILE A 53 10.03 4.96 12.40
CA ILE A 53 8.85 4.44 11.68
C ILE A 53 8.95 4.72 10.18
N LEU A 54 9.72 5.71 9.74
CA LEU A 54 9.82 6.14 8.34
C LEU A 54 10.16 5.00 7.36
N PRO A 55 11.14 4.11 7.63
CA PRO A 55 11.43 3.01 6.71
C PRO A 55 10.25 2.09 6.45
N ALA A 56 9.50 1.77 7.51
CA ALA A 56 8.32 0.92 7.40
C ALA A 56 7.21 1.63 6.61
N PHE A 57 7.03 2.92 6.85
CA PHE A 57 6.05 3.75 6.16
C PHE A 57 6.36 3.90 4.67
N ILE A 58 7.59 4.25 4.31
CA ILE A 58 8.05 4.36 2.91
C ILE A 58 7.91 3.00 2.20
N THR A 59 8.24 1.91 2.91
CA THR A 59 8.06 0.54 2.39
C THR A 59 6.60 0.26 2.05
N CYS A 60 5.68 0.59 2.95
CA CYS A 60 4.26 0.37 2.75
C CYS A 60 3.73 1.14 1.52
N VAL A 61 4.07 2.42 1.39
CA VAL A 61 3.66 3.25 0.26
C VAL A 61 4.28 2.77 -1.05
N GLY A 62 5.60 2.61 -1.10
CA GLY A 62 6.31 2.23 -2.33
C GLY A 62 5.93 0.84 -2.85
N VAL A 63 5.69 -0.11 -1.95
CA VAL A 63 5.20 -1.44 -2.31
C VAL A 63 3.74 -1.39 -2.76
N GLY A 64 2.89 -0.62 -2.07
CA GLY A 64 1.49 -0.43 -2.44
C GLY A 64 1.34 0.08 -3.87
N ASP A 65 2.02 1.17 -4.20
CA ASP A 65 2.04 1.75 -5.55
C ASP A 65 2.56 0.74 -6.59
N SER A 66 3.62 0.02 -6.23
CA SER A 66 4.22 -0.99 -7.10
C SER A 66 3.27 -2.15 -7.40
N ILE A 67 2.55 -2.66 -6.39
CA ILE A 67 1.58 -3.75 -6.55
C ILE A 67 0.45 -3.31 -7.47
N HIS A 68 -0.08 -2.10 -7.30
CA HIS A 68 -1.14 -1.58 -8.15
C HIS A 68 -0.73 -1.52 -9.62
N LEU A 69 0.42 -0.91 -9.91
CA LEU A 69 0.92 -0.76 -11.29
C LEU A 69 1.22 -2.13 -11.92
N MET A 70 1.91 -3.00 -11.19
CA MET A 70 2.30 -4.32 -11.67
C MET A 70 1.11 -5.25 -11.86
N SER A 71 0.06 -5.12 -11.05
CA SER A 71 -1.16 -5.92 -11.17
C SER A 71 -1.89 -5.63 -12.47
N VAL A 72 -2.07 -4.33 -12.80
CA VAL A 72 -2.71 -3.91 -14.05
C VAL A 72 -1.84 -4.30 -15.26
N TYR A 73 -0.52 -4.11 -15.19
CA TYR A 73 0.40 -4.56 -16.21
C TYR A 73 0.28 -6.07 -16.47
N ARG A 74 0.26 -6.89 -15.40
CA ARG A 74 0.15 -8.34 -15.49
C ARG A 74 -1.17 -8.78 -16.13
N ASP A 75 -2.29 -8.19 -15.73
CA ASP A 75 -3.60 -8.50 -16.31
C ASP A 75 -3.62 -8.22 -17.81
N ARG A 76 -3.05 -7.10 -18.24
CA ARG A 76 -2.97 -6.73 -19.66
C ARG A 76 -2.08 -7.70 -20.45
N ARG A 77 -0.93 -8.08 -19.88
CA ARG A 77 -0.03 -9.08 -20.46
C ARG A 77 -0.69 -10.46 -20.59
N ALA A 78 -1.46 -10.86 -19.59
CA ALA A 78 -2.18 -12.14 -19.59
C ALA A 78 -3.25 -12.21 -20.69
N ARG A 79 -3.79 -11.05 -21.09
CA ARG A 79 -4.72 -10.94 -22.24
C ARG A 79 -4.04 -10.93 -23.61
N GLY A 80 -2.71 -11.12 -23.68
CA GLY A 80 -1.96 -11.25 -24.93
C GLY A 80 -1.49 -9.93 -25.56
N HIS A 81 -1.64 -8.79 -24.87
CA HIS A 81 -1.15 -7.50 -25.36
C HIS A 81 0.38 -7.43 -25.33
N SER A 82 0.94 -6.54 -26.17
CA SER A 82 2.39 -6.32 -26.23
C SER A 82 2.95 -5.78 -24.91
N ASN A 83 4.28 -5.88 -24.72
CA ASN A 83 4.91 -5.35 -23.51
C ASN A 83 4.71 -3.83 -23.38
N HIS A 84 4.96 -3.12 -24.45
CA HIS A 84 4.82 -1.67 -24.53
C HIS A 84 3.38 -1.22 -24.25
N ASP A 85 2.39 -1.82 -24.91
CA ASP A 85 0.96 -1.49 -24.68
C ASP A 85 0.54 -1.76 -23.24
N SER A 86 1.04 -2.84 -22.65
CA SER A 86 0.72 -3.19 -21.26
C SER A 86 1.28 -2.19 -20.26
N ILE A 87 2.51 -1.69 -20.48
CA ILE A 87 3.12 -0.65 -19.66
C ILE A 87 2.36 0.67 -19.81
N THR A 88 2.13 1.10 -21.05
CA THR A 88 1.42 2.36 -21.35
C THR A 88 0.02 2.34 -20.75
N TYR A 89 -0.69 1.24 -20.89
CA TYR A 89 -2.02 1.09 -20.29
C TYR A 89 -1.99 1.12 -18.75
N ALA A 90 -1.03 0.42 -18.13
CA ALA A 90 -0.89 0.42 -16.68
C ALA A 90 -0.58 1.84 -16.16
N MET A 91 0.34 2.55 -16.80
CA MET A 91 0.66 3.94 -16.45
C MET A 91 -0.53 4.88 -16.61
N GLY A 92 -1.28 4.76 -17.71
CA GLY A 92 -2.47 5.58 -17.94
C GLY A 92 -3.61 5.30 -16.96
N SER A 93 -3.75 4.04 -16.53
CA SER A 93 -4.85 3.63 -15.64
C SER A 93 -4.57 3.90 -14.16
N VAL A 94 -3.33 3.72 -13.71
CA VAL A 94 -2.96 3.75 -12.28
C VAL A 94 -2.03 4.91 -11.94
N GLY A 95 -1.34 5.49 -12.93
CA GLY A 95 -0.37 6.56 -12.66
C GLY A 95 -1.01 7.79 -11.99
N MET A 96 -2.12 8.29 -12.51
CA MET A 96 -2.82 9.43 -11.89
C MET A 96 -3.39 9.12 -10.50
N PRO A 97 -4.08 7.99 -10.26
CA PRO A 97 -4.42 7.55 -8.91
C PRO A 97 -3.24 7.52 -7.93
N ILE A 98 -2.08 7.00 -8.33
CA ILE A 98 -0.86 6.99 -7.50
C ILE A 98 -0.44 8.43 -7.15
N VAL A 99 -0.43 9.34 -8.12
CA VAL A 99 -0.09 10.76 -7.86
C VAL A 99 -1.05 11.38 -6.84
N TYR A 100 -2.36 11.18 -7.00
CA TYR A 100 -3.34 11.76 -6.08
C TYR A 100 -3.24 11.18 -4.67
N THR A 101 -3.09 9.86 -4.53
CA THR A 101 -2.93 9.22 -3.21
C THR A 101 -1.66 9.68 -2.52
N SER A 102 -0.56 9.77 -3.25
CA SER A 102 0.72 10.25 -2.71
C SER A 102 0.64 11.73 -2.33
N LEU A 103 -0.01 12.56 -3.15
CA LEU A 103 -0.17 14.00 -2.86
C LEU A 103 -1.01 14.22 -1.59
N THR A 104 -2.12 13.51 -1.44
CA THR A 104 -2.95 13.59 -0.23
C THR A 104 -2.20 13.10 1.02
N THR A 105 -1.41 12.04 0.89
CA THR A 105 -0.58 11.52 1.98
C THR A 105 0.52 12.51 2.35
N MET A 106 1.19 13.12 1.37
CA MET A 106 2.19 14.16 1.61
C MET A 106 1.59 15.36 2.34
N MET A 107 0.41 15.84 1.91
CA MET A 107 -0.27 16.95 2.57
C MET A 107 -0.65 16.60 4.02
N GLY A 108 -1.11 15.37 4.26
CA GLY A 108 -1.39 14.88 5.60
C GLY A 108 -0.15 14.87 6.50
N LEU A 109 0.99 14.41 5.97
CA LEU A 109 2.25 14.40 6.71
C LEU A 109 2.81 15.82 6.93
N LEU A 110 2.70 16.70 5.94
CA LEU A 110 3.12 18.10 6.08
C LEU A 110 2.31 18.86 7.12
N SER A 111 1.06 18.44 7.41
CA SER A 111 0.28 19.05 8.50
C SER A 111 0.95 18.89 9.87
N PHE A 112 1.79 17.88 10.06
CA PHE A 112 2.57 17.70 11.29
C PHE A 112 3.60 18.79 11.53
N GLN A 113 3.95 19.58 10.52
CA GLN A 113 4.79 20.77 10.70
C GLN A 113 4.15 21.86 11.56
N MET A 114 2.84 21.81 11.74
CA MET A 114 2.13 22.71 12.66
C MET A 114 2.27 22.29 14.14
N SER A 115 2.91 21.15 14.40
CA SER A 115 3.17 20.67 15.77
C SER A 115 4.23 21.53 16.47
N SER A 116 4.04 21.78 17.75
CA SER A 116 5.03 22.43 18.62
C SER A 116 6.18 21.49 19.02
N LEU A 117 6.10 20.21 18.69
CA LEU A 117 7.13 19.21 18.97
C LEU A 117 8.01 19.02 17.73
N ASP A 118 9.27 19.39 17.82
CA ASP A 118 10.24 19.32 16.71
C ASP A 118 10.32 17.90 16.12
N ALA A 119 10.33 16.86 16.97
CA ALA A 119 10.39 15.47 16.51
C ALA A 119 9.19 15.07 15.63
N ILE A 120 8.00 15.61 15.87
CA ILE A 120 6.81 15.35 15.04
C ILE A 120 6.90 16.15 13.74
N SER A 121 7.30 17.39 13.80
CA SER A 121 7.49 18.26 12.65
C SER A 121 8.54 17.70 11.68
N GLU A 122 9.72 17.30 12.18
CA GLU A 122 10.78 16.69 11.40
C GLU A 122 10.34 15.36 10.75
N MET A 123 9.62 14.51 11.50
CA MET A 123 9.05 13.28 10.99
C MET A 123 8.05 13.55 9.86
N GLY A 124 7.20 14.55 10.01
CA GLY A 124 6.22 14.95 9.00
C GLY A 124 6.88 15.39 7.70
N ALA A 125 7.87 16.27 7.78
CA ALA A 125 8.62 16.74 6.61
C ALA A 125 9.38 15.59 5.91
N SER A 126 10.10 14.79 6.69
CA SER A 126 10.89 13.67 6.17
C SER A 126 10.00 12.58 5.57
N GLY A 127 8.86 12.31 6.19
CA GLY A 127 7.87 11.37 5.70
C GLY A 127 7.23 11.84 4.40
N ALA A 128 6.86 13.12 4.29
CA ALA A 128 6.31 13.69 3.06
C ALA A 128 7.31 13.60 1.91
N PHE A 129 8.59 13.92 2.17
CA PHE A 129 9.64 13.74 1.18
C PHE A 129 9.83 12.27 0.79
N GLY A 130 9.78 11.35 1.75
CA GLY A 130 9.87 9.91 1.50
C GLY A 130 8.74 9.39 0.62
N VAL A 131 7.51 9.85 0.83
CA VAL A 131 6.35 9.52 -0.03
C VAL A 131 6.53 10.09 -1.43
N PHE A 132 7.03 11.33 -1.54
CA PHE A 132 7.34 11.92 -2.84
C PHE A 132 8.37 11.08 -3.62
N MET A 133 9.45 10.66 -2.96
CA MET A 133 10.45 9.81 -3.59
C MET A 133 9.90 8.42 -3.95
N ALA A 134 9.08 7.81 -3.09
CA ALA A 134 8.43 6.54 -3.38
C ALA A 134 7.53 6.63 -4.62
N MET A 135 6.71 7.66 -4.72
CA MET A 135 5.88 7.95 -5.89
C MET A 135 6.74 8.16 -7.15
N ALA A 136 7.74 9.03 -7.09
CA ALA A 136 8.60 9.34 -8.24
C ALA A 136 9.31 8.08 -8.75
N PHE A 137 9.91 7.30 -7.85
CA PHE A 137 10.59 6.06 -8.23
C PHE A 137 9.61 4.97 -8.68
N SER A 138 8.41 4.87 -8.11
CA SER A 138 7.38 3.94 -8.61
C SER A 138 6.98 4.27 -10.05
N LEU A 139 6.78 5.54 -10.37
CA LEU A 139 6.37 5.96 -11.71
C LEU A 139 7.50 5.90 -12.75
N VAL A 140 8.76 5.97 -12.33
CA VAL A 140 9.92 5.96 -13.24
C VAL A 140 10.58 4.59 -13.30
N LEU A 141 10.96 4.01 -12.15
CA LEU A 141 11.74 2.76 -12.13
C LEU A 141 10.90 1.53 -12.51
N LEU A 142 9.61 1.49 -12.14
CA LEU A 142 8.79 0.32 -12.47
C LEU A 142 8.56 0.15 -13.96
N PRO A 143 8.15 1.18 -14.74
CA PRO A 143 8.05 1.05 -16.20
C PRO A 143 9.37 0.65 -16.84
N ILE A 144 10.49 1.22 -16.38
CA ILE A 144 11.83 0.86 -16.86
C ILE A 144 12.13 -0.62 -16.56
N ALA A 145 11.93 -1.06 -15.32
CA ALA A 145 12.16 -2.45 -14.94
C ALA A 145 11.28 -3.43 -15.74
N LEU A 146 10.02 -3.06 -15.99
CA LEU A 146 9.08 -3.85 -16.78
C LEU A 146 9.44 -3.85 -18.27
N SER A 147 10.08 -2.81 -18.79
CA SER A 147 10.50 -2.75 -20.20
C SER A 147 11.56 -3.80 -20.54
N PHE A 148 12.42 -4.16 -19.58
CA PHE A 148 13.41 -5.24 -19.76
C PHE A 148 12.79 -6.64 -19.78
N ASN A 149 11.53 -6.78 -19.39
CA ASN A 149 10.84 -8.06 -19.41
C ASN A 149 10.33 -8.43 -20.82
N LYS A 150 11.23 -8.87 -21.68
CA LYS A 150 10.88 -9.32 -23.03
C LYS A 150 10.14 -10.66 -23.06
N ARG A 151 10.21 -11.48 -22.02
CA ARG A 151 9.59 -12.80 -21.98
C ARG A 151 8.12 -12.73 -21.57
N SER A 152 7.27 -13.31 -22.38
CA SER A 152 5.82 -13.47 -22.21
C SER A 152 5.38 -14.24 -20.94
N THR A 153 6.32 -14.63 -20.08
CA THR A 153 6.07 -15.52 -18.94
C THR A 153 5.41 -14.83 -17.72
N PHE A 154 5.39 -13.50 -17.71
CA PHE A 154 4.76 -12.74 -16.65
C PHE A 154 3.23 -12.77 -16.84
N GLY A 155 2.58 -13.80 -16.32
CA GLY A 155 1.12 -13.94 -16.35
C GLY A 155 0.57 -15.15 -17.12
N LEU A 156 1.37 -15.87 -17.93
CA LEU A 156 0.84 -16.99 -18.72
C LEU A 156 0.67 -18.30 -17.93
N LYS A 157 1.28 -18.42 -16.74
CA LYS A 157 1.17 -19.63 -15.93
C LYS A 157 -0.08 -19.68 -15.04
N GLU A 158 -0.79 -18.55 -14.92
CA GLU A 158 -1.96 -18.42 -14.03
C GLU A 158 -3.27 -18.94 -14.64
N ARG A 159 -3.29 -19.26 -15.93
CA ARG A 159 -4.47 -19.84 -16.58
C ARG A 159 -4.76 -21.30 -16.14
N LYS A 160 -3.86 -21.91 -15.36
CA LYS A 160 -3.98 -23.28 -14.86
C LYS A 160 -4.41 -23.40 -13.39
N ASP A 161 -4.38 -22.33 -12.62
CA ASP A 161 -4.82 -22.37 -11.22
C ASP A 161 -6.30 -21.93 -11.08
N GLU A 162 -7.20 -22.62 -11.79
CA GLU A 162 -8.66 -22.46 -11.64
C GLU A 162 -9.11 -22.67 -10.18
N ALA A 163 -8.45 -23.55 -9.44
CA ALA A 163 -8.80 -23.84 -8.05
C ALA A 163 -8.49 -22.70 -7.04
N SER A 164 -7.53 -21.82 -7.32
CA SER A 164 -7.25 -20.65 -6.45
C SER A 164 -8.17 -19.47 -6.77
N ARG A 165 -8.54 -19.34 -8.04
CA ARG A 165 -9.50 -18.35 -8.52
C ARG A 165 -10.89 -18.64 -7.94
N ASP A 166 -11.27 -19.92 -7.88
CA ASP A 166 -12.56 -20.39 -7.37
C ASP A 166 -12.81 -20.01 -5.88
N ARG A 167 -11.75 -19.84 -5.07
CA ARG A 167 -11.89 -19.37 -3.67
C ARG A 167 -12.07 -17.88 -3.58
N VAL A 168 -11.32 -17.11 -4.35
CA VAL A 168 -11.42 -15.65 -4.38
C VAL A 168 -12.73 -15.24 -5.08
N ASP A 169 -13.07 -15.89 -6.20
CA ASP A 169 -14.32 -15.64 -6.91
C ASP A 169 -15.52 -15.98 -6.03
N ARG A 170 -15.45 -17.03 -5.21
CA ARG A 170 -16.50 -17.39 -4.24
C ARG A 170 -16.69 -16.32 -3.16
N VAL A 171 -15.59 -15.74 -2.64
CA VAL A 171 -15.66 -14.62 -1.68
C VAL A 171 -16.19 -13.36 -2.37
N LEU A 172 -15.72 -13.08 -3.58
CA LEU A 172 -16.21 -11.95 -4.38
C LEU A 172 -17.68 -12.10 -4.77
N ASP A 173 -18.11 -13.32 -5.13
CA ASP A 173 -19.51 -13.60 -5.43
C ASP A 173 -20.38 -13.52 -4.16
N TRP A 174 -19.85 -13.92 -3.01
CA TRP A 174 -20.52 -13.72 -1.74
C TRP A 174 -20.66 -12.23 -1.40
N VAL A 175 -19.61 -11.44 -1.54
CA VAL A 175 -19.64 -9.98 -1.34
C VAL A 175 -20.53 -9.28 -2.39
N ASN A 176 -20.41 -9.67 -3.65
CA ASN A 176 -21.32 -9.20 -4.72
C ASN A 176 -22.78 -9.59 -4.45
N GLY A 177 -22.99 -10.80 -3.94
CA GLY A 177 -24.31 -11.26 -3.51
C GLY A 177 -24.90 -10.43 -2.37
N LEU A 178 -24.05 -9.87 -1.48
CA LEU A 178 -24.47 -8.89 -0.47
C LEU A 178 -24.80 -7.52 -1.08
N SER A 179 -24.06 -7.13 -2.13
CA SER A 179 -24.13 -5.78 -2.74
C SER A 179 -25.15 -5.67 -3.87
N ARG A 180 -25.52 -6.78 -4.55
CA ARG A 180 -26.50 -6.79 -5.64
C ARG A 180 -27.93 -6.82 -5.09
N PRO A 181 -28.72 -5.73 -5.20
CA PRO A 181 -30.05 -5.65 -4.60
C PRO A 181 -31.18 -6.15 -5.50
N THR A 182 -30.89 -6.64 -6.73
CA THR A 182 -31.91 -6.74 -7.78
C THR A 182 -32.44 -8.16 -8.06
N GLU A 183 -31.76 -9.23 -7.60
CA GLU A 183 -32.16 -10.59 -7.99
C GLU A 183 -32.35 -11.52 -6.78
N GLY A 184 -33.39 -11.29 -5.98
CA GLY A 184 -33.74 -12.20 -4.89
C GLY A 184 -35.10 -11.89 -4.27
N PRO A 185 -35.74 -12.83 -3.60
CA PRO A 185 -37.10 -12.71 -3.11
C PRO A 185 -37.35 -11.65 -2.02
N ARG A 186 -36.31 -10.98 -1.50
CA ARG A 186 -36.44 -9.90 -0.47
C ARG A 186 -35.30 -8.87 -0.55
N PRO A 187 -35.22 -8.02 -1.58
CA PRO A 187 -34.13 -7.05 -1.75
C PRO A 187 -34.08 -5.99 -0.63
N ALA A 188 -35.21 -5.58 -0.11
CA ALA A 188 -35.32 -4.59 0.96
C ALA A 188 -34.74 -5.10 2.29
N LEU A 189 -34.98 -6.35 2.65
CA LEU A 189 -34.48 -6.94 3.88
C LEU A 189 -32.95 -7.09 3.88
N ARG A 190 -32.37 -7.46 2.74
CA ARG A 190 -30.89 -7.57 2.60
C ARG A 190 -30.22 -6.20 2.73
N ARG A 191 -30.78 -5.15 2.10
CA ARG A 191 -30.27 -3.79 2.27
C ARG A 191 -30.33 -3.34 3.72
N PHE A 192 -31.44 -3.63 4.39
CA PHE A 192 -31.61 -3.30 5.80
C PHE A 192 -30.59 -4.04 6.68
N VAL A 193 -30.35 -5.33 6.44
CA VAL A 193 -29.35 -6.13 7.18
C VAL A 193 -27.93 -5.63 6.96
N THR A 194 -27.53 -5.30 5.72
CA THR A 194 -26.19 -4.77 5.46
C THR A 194 -25.96 -3.39 6.06
N LEU A 195 -26.96 -2.52 5.98
CA LEU A 195 -26.90 -1.19 6.60
C LEU A 195 -26.88 -1.28 8.13
N SER A 196 -27.73 -2.12 8.71
CA SER A 196 -27.76 -2.31 10.18
C SER A 196 -26.47 -2.93 10.70
N ALA A 197 -25.85 -3.87 9.98
CA ALA A 197 -24.53 -4.43 10.32
C ALA A 197 -23.43 -3.34 10.28
N GLY A 198 -23.43 -2.49 9.25
CA GLY A 198 -22.50 -1.36 9.16
C GLY A 198 -22.68 -0.37 10.32
N VAL A 199 -23.92 -0.01 10.62
CA VAL A 199 -24.24 0.88 11.76
C VAL A 199 -23.86 0.22 13.09
N ALA A 200 -24.10 -1.06 13.26
CA ALA A 200 -23.72 -1.79 14.48
C ALA A 200 -22.21 -1.80 14.70
N ILE A 201 -21.42 -2.03 13.63
CA ILE A 201 -19.95 -1.97 13.69
C ILE A 201 -19.49 -0.55 14.06
N LEU A 202 -20.10 0.47 13.49
CA LEU A 202 -19.78 1.87 13.78
C LEU A 202 -20.10 2.23 15.23
N VAL A 203 -21.25 1.80 15.75
CA VAL A 203 -21.64 2.02 17.16
C VAL A 203 -20.67 1.28 18.11
N LEU A 204 -20.34 0.02 17.81
CA LEU A 204 -19.36 -0.74 18.59
C LEU A 204 -17.98 -0.08 18.58
N SER A 205 -17.56 0.49 17.45
CA SER A 205 -16.29 1.24 17.34
C SER A 205 -16.32 2.50 18.23
N ILE A 206 -17.42 3.27 18.21
CA ILE A 206 -17.57 4.46 19.06
C ILE A 206 -17.54 4.08 20.54
N ILE A 207 -18.23 3.00 20.93
CA ILE A 207 -18.21 2.49 22.32
C ILE A 207 -16.79 2.02 22.67
N GLY A 208 -16.08 1.38 21.76
CA GLY A 208 -14.67 0.97 21.94
C GLY A 208 -13.77 2.18 22.20
N ILE A 209 -13.91 3.23 21.38
CA ILE A 209 -13.13 4.48 21.52
C ILE A 209 -13.43 5.16 22.86
N SER A 210 -14.67 5.18 23.31
CA SER A 210 -15.04 5.80 24.59
C SER A 210 -14.44 5.10 25.81
N ARG A 211 -14.00 3.84 25.67
CA ARG A 211 -13.32 3.07 26.71
C ARG A 211 -11.78 3.11 26.62
N LEU A 212 -11.24 3.77 25.60
CA LEU A 212 -9.80 3.97 25.46
C LEU A 212 -9.31 4.99 26.49
N THR A 213 -8.59 4.52 27.49
CA THR A 213 -7.84 5.39 28.41
C THR A 213 -6.45 5.61 27.85
N VAL A 214 -6.15 6.83 27.41
CA VAL A 214 -4.79 7.22 27.02
C VAL A 214 -4.01 7.51 28.28
N SER A 215 -3.22 6.55 28.75
CA SER A 215 -2.28 6.75 29.85
C SER A 215 -0.98 7.30 29.26
N HIS A 216 -0.68 8.56 29.58
CA HIS A 216 0.59 9.22 29.32
C HIS A 216 1.45 9.21 30.58
N ASP A 217 1.85 8.03 31.01
CA ASP A 217 2.85 7.93 32.10
C ASP A 217 4.19 7.48 31.47
N PRO A 218 5.10 8.44 31.15
CA PRO A 218 6.41 8.12 30.59
C PRO A 218 7.31 7.37 31.57
N ILE A 219 6.98 7.37 32.88
CA ILE A 219 7.78 6.70 33.91
C ILE A 219 7.48 5.19 33.95
N ALA A 220 6.29 4.76 33.52
CA ALA A 220 5.94 3.34 33.46
C ALA A 220 6.80 2.53 32.40
N TRP A 221 7.58 3.22 31.58
CA TRP A 221 8.46 2.61 30.56
C TRP A 221 9.90 2.47 31.01
N VAL A 222 10.24 2.97 32.21
CA VAL A 222 11.58 2.83 32.80
C VAL A 222 11.56 1.58 33.68
N PRO A 223 12.39 0.55 33.39
CA PRO A 223 12.54 -0.58 34.30
C PRO A 223 13.05 -0.06 35.62
N THR A 224 12.26 -0.24 36.69
CA THR A 224 12.72 -0.04 38.05
C THR A 224 13.45 -1.30 38.48
N ASP A 225 14.78 -1.28 38.40
CA ASP A 225 15.64 -2.26 39.03
C ASP A 225 15.65 -2.07 40.53
#